data_c2825a5fd35f1717cdc6a1f879fc3891
#
_entry.id   c2825a5fd35f1717cdc6a1f879fc3891
#
_cell.length_a   1.000
_cell.length_b   1.000
_cell.length_c   1.000
_cell.angle_alpha   90.00
_cell.angle_beta   90.00
_cell.angle_gamma   90.00
#
_symmetry.space_group_name_H-M   'P 1'
#
loop_
_entity.id
_entity.type
_entity.pdbx_description
1 polymer ?
#
loop_
_entity_poly.entity_id
_entity_poly.type
_entity_poly.pdbx_seq_one_letter_code
_entity_poly.pdbx_strand_id
1 'polypeptide(L)'
;ASHNIHVEKCSDTIVGHKFFYQPNIFISANTSIQTSIFQMKVAAALALTATLASAFAPIAVPFTRLSTSLNMAVTTAQIKELREATGAGMMDCKKVLAEFDGDVEAAAEELRKKGLAKADKKASRVAAEGKIAVASSGGKTVLVEVNCETDFVAKDGSFADFADKAAAAAANLDGDSVEALMAASVDGSTLEEVRAGLVAKIGENIQVRRFASRGGGGTTTGAYIHMNRIGVLVEIEGGSEELCTDIAMHVAAMNPAYATKDDVPTEDIEKEREILTAQVADSGKPEDIVKKMVEGRLNKFLSENCLVSQQYVKTNDKTVGKLLEENGAKMIGFTRIAVGEGIEKKVDDFAAEVAAMAKGGK
;
A
#
# COMPACT_ATOMS: atom_id res chain seq x y z
N ALA A 1 -30.28 -25.83 -53.30
CA ALA A 1 -29.17 -26.77 -53.41
C ALA A 1 -28.56 -26.96 -52.04
N SER A 2 -28.85 -28.12 -51.50
CA SER A 2 -28.40 -28.63 -50.21
C SER A 2 -26.90 -28.93 -50.18
N HIS A 3 -26.22 -28.72 -49.10
CA HIS A 3 -25.15 -29.61 -48.66
C HIS A 3 -25.10 -29.70 -47.13
N ASN A 4 -25.54 -30.82 -46.64
CA ASN A 4 -25.27 -31.38 -45.32
C ASN A 4 -23.80 -31.81 -45.25
N ILE A 5 -23.12 -31.57 -44.18
CA ILE A 5 -21.96 -32.33 -43.74
C ILE A 5 -22.11 -32.71 -42.26
N HIS A 6 -21.98 -33.97 -42.05
CA HIS A 6 -22.08 -34.86 -40.93
C HIS A 6 -21.32 -34.43 -39.68
N VAL A 7 -21.97 -34.71 -38.55
CA VAL A 7 -21.43 -34.85 -37.19
C VAL A 7 -20.84 -36.26 -37.06
N GLU A 8 -19.61 -36.38 -36.64
CA GLU A 8 -19.06 -37.60 -36.08
C GLU A 8 -18.75 -37.43 -34.58
N LYS A 9 -19.48 -38.21 -33.80
CA LYS A 9 -19.19 -38.53 -32.43
C LYS A 9 -17.95 -39.45 -32.36
N CYS A 10 -17.00 -39.12 -31.54
CA CYS A 10 -16.12 -40.13 -30.95
C CYS A 10 -16.21 -40.06 -29.43
N SER A 11 -16.84 -41.11 -28.90
CA SER A 11 -16.77 -41.53 -27.51
C SER A 11 -15.54 -42.42 -27.37
N ASP A 12 -14.68 -42.16 -26.40
CA ASP A 12 -13.89 -43.23 -25.82
C ASP A 12 -13.68 -42.95 -24.32
N THR A 13 -14.22 -43.92 -23.59
CA THR A 13 -14.14 -44.20 -22.18
C THR A 13 -12.77 -44.81 -21.85
N ILE A 14 -12.02 -44.27 -20.90
CA ILE A 14 -10.99 -45.01 -20.19
C ILE A 14 -11.09 -44.74 -18.69
N VAL A 15 -11.41 -45.82 -18.04
CA VAL A 15 -11.43 -46.28 -16.66
C VAL A 15 -10.20 -45.88 -15.83
N GLY A 16 -10.46 -45.36 -14.66
CA GLY A 16 -9.92 -45.47 -13.33
C GLY A 16 -8.47 -45.83 -13.07
N HIS A 17 -7.87 -45.05 -12.20
CA HIS A 17 -7.07 -45.59 -11.09
C HIS A 17 -6.96 -44.54 -9.98
N LYS A 18 -7.66 -44.79 -8.87
CA LYS A 18 -7.42 -44.14 -7.58
C LYS A 18 -6.11 -44.69 -7.01
N PHE A 19 -5.15 -43.84 -6.75
CA PHE A 19 -4.07 -44.16 -5.81
C PHE A 19 -4.27 -43.34 -4.55
N PHE A 20 -4.71 -44.05 -3.51
CA PHE A 20 -4.60 -43.64 -2.12
C PHE A 20 -3.12 -43.78 -1.69
N TYR A 21 -2.52 -42.69 -1.23
CA TYR A 21 -1.27 -42.77 -0.50
C TYR A 21 -1.50 -42.28 0.93
N GLN A 22 -1.52 -43.24 1.88
CA GLN A 22 -1.42 -42.95 3.31
C GLN A 22 0.07 -42.94 3.70
N PRO A 23 0.56 -41.95 4.47
CA PRO A 23 1.86 -42.08 5.10
C PRO A 23 1.70 -42.80 6.46
N ASN A 24 2.35 -43.94 6.59
CA ASN A 24 2.54 -44.65 7.82
C ASN A 24 3.43 -43.86 8.78
N ILE A 25 2.89 -43.62 9.95
CA ILE A 25 3.61 -43.21 11.16
C ILE A 25 4.33 -44.44 11.68
N PHE A 26 5.67 -44.44 11.68
CA PHE A 26 6.45 -45.40 12.49
C PHE A 26 7.33 -44.59 13.45
N ILE A 27 6.95 -44.66 14.71
CA ILE A 27 7.71 -44.23 15.88
C ILE A 27 8.92 -45.16 16.00
N SER A 28 10.13 -44.61 16.02
CA SER A 28 11.31 -45.31 16.53
C SER A 28 11.91 -44.50 17.67
N ALA A 29 11.51 -44.90 18.87
CA ALA A 29 12.22 -44.59 20.11
C ALA A 29 13.42 -45.56 20.19
N ASN A 30 14.62 -45.11 19.90
CA ASN A 30 15.85 -45.73 20.43
C ASN A 30 17.13 -44.96 20.00
N THR A 31 17.38 -43.79 20.56
CA THR A 31 18.69 -43.12 20.41
C THR A 31 19.17 -42.35 21.67
N SER A 32 18.60 -42.66 22.83
CA SER A 32 19.02 -41.96 24.06
C SER A 32 19.84 -42.78 25.05
N ILE A 33 20.32 -43.98 24.68
CA ILE A 33 21.10 -44.84 25.59
C ILE A 33 22.57 -44.99 25.15
N GLN A 34 22.97 -44.60 23.95
CA GLN A 34 24.34 -44.79 23.47
C GLN A 34 25.28 -43.62 23.76
N THR A 35 24.78 -42.43 24.12
CA THR A 35 25.65 -41.26 24.40
C THR A 35 26.17 -41.22 25.85
N SER A 36 25.59 -41.99 26.80
CA SER A 36 26.01 -41.96 28.20
C SER A 36 27.21 -42.88 28.51
N ILE A 37 27.54 -43.86 27.64
CA ILE A 37 28.65 -44.79 27.90
C ILE A 37 29.99 -44.30 27.31
N PHE A 38 29.98 -43.38 26.38
CA PHE A 38 31.20 -42.83 25.77
C PHE A 38 31.88 -41.74 26.60
N GLN A 39 31.13 -41.03 27.45
CA GLN A 39 31.70 -39.98 28.33
C GLN A 39 32.34 -40.52 29.62
N MET A 40 32.07 -41.73 30.06
CA MET A 40 32.68 -42.29 31.27
C MET A 40 34.03 -42.97 31.06
N LYS A 41 34.50 -43.16 29.82
CA LYS A 41 35.81 -43.79 29.53
C LYS A 41 36.97 -42.83 29.24
N VAL A 42 36.71 -41.55 29.11
CA VAL A 42 37.74 -40.52 28.86
C VAL A 42 38.23 -39.86 30.17
N ALA A 43 37.50 -39.98 31.29
CA ALA A 43 37.86 -39.40 32.59
C ALA A 43 38.85 -40.22 33.42
N ALA A 44 39.16 -41.49 33.03
CA ALA A 44 40.03 -42.38 33.83
C ALA A 44 41.48 -42.48 33.35
N ALA A 45 41.89 -41.77 32.25
CA ALA A 45 43.22 -41.89 31.68
C ALA A 45 44.14 -40.66 31.94
N LEU A 46 43.71 -39.67 32.70
CA LEU A 46 44.45 -38.39 32.93
C LEU A 46 44.94 -38.15 34.38
N ALA A 47 44.97 -39.23 35.23
CA ALA A 47 45.33 -39.09 36.63
C ALA A 47 46.63 -39.77 37.06
N LEU A 48 47.55 -40.06 36.15
CA LEU A 48 48.77 -40.78 36.53
C LEU A 48 50.04 -40.29 35.78
N THR A 49 50.33 -38.96 35.73
CA THR A 49 51.65 -38.45 35.43
C THR A 49 51.87 -37.06 36.02
N ALA A 50 51.91 -36.98 37.35
CA ALA A 50 52.32 -35.76 38.01
C ALA A 50 53.27 -36.10 39.17
N THR A 51 54.54 -36.41 38.87
CA THR A 51 55.66 -36.21 39.83
C THR A 51 56.97 -36.19 39.02
N LEU A 52 57.80 -35.21 39.31
CA LEU A 52 59.21 -34.97 38.92
C LEU A 52 59.43 -34.03 37.70
N ALA A 53 59.45 -32.73 37.98
CA ALA A 53 60.51 -31.85 37.51
C ALA A 53 60.36 -30.50 38.19
N SER A 54 60.93 -30.37 39.41
CA SER A 54 61.27 -29.15 40.10
C SER A 54 62.57 -28.63 39.51
N ALA A 55 62.66 -27.31 39.23
CA ALA A 55 63.87 -26.56 38.90
C ALA A 55 64.01 -26.15 37.44
N PHE A 56 63.23 -25.15 37.04
CA PHE A 56 63.72 -24.02 36.22
C PHE A 56 62.64 -22.93 36.25
N ALA A 57 62.82 -21.89 37.05
CA ALA A 57 61.97 -20.75 37.03
C ALA A 57 62.43 -19.80 35.90
N PRO A 58 61.63 -19.62 34.83
CA PRO A 58 61.82 -18.49 33.96
C PRO A 58 61.19 -17.25 34.60
N ILE A 59 61.96 -16.17 34.66
CA ILE A 59 61.50 -14.82 35.03
C ILE A 59 60.27 -14.50 34.25
N ALA A 60 59.11 -14.40 34.92
CA ALA A 60 57.87 -13.94 34.36
C ALA A 60 57.97 -12.43 34.07
N VAL A 61 58.35 -12.04 32.88
CA VAL A 61 58.06 -10.72 32.33
C VAL A 61 56.52 -10.63 32.18
N PRO A 62 55.88 -9.63 32.78
CA PRO A 62 54.46 -9.45 32.58
C PRO A 62 54.26 -9.14 31.09
N PHE A 63 53.83 -10.16 30.33
CA PHE A 63 53.33 -9.97 28.98
C PHE A 63 51.99 -9.27 29.13
N THR A 64 52.00 -7.94 29.21
CA THR A 64 50.83 -7.15 28.98
C THR A 64 50.31 -7.56 27.62
N ARG A 65 49.27 -8.40 27.59
CA ARG A 65 48.43 -8.57 26.41
C ARG A 65 47.94 -7.17 26.04
N LEU A 66 48.68 -6.52 25.11
CA LEU A 66 48.05 -5.52 24.28
C LEU A 66 46.90 -6.27 23.61
N SER A 67 45.65 -6.06 24.09
CA SER A 67 44.46 -6.29 23.34
C SER A 67 44.50 -5.32 22.16
N THR A 68 45.26 -5.65 21.12
CA THR A 68 45.00 -5.16 19.80
C THR A 68 43.60 -5.73 19.46
N SER A 69 42.57 -5.01 19.78
CA SER A 69 41.32 -5.17 19.08
C SER A 69 41.72 -4.98 17.61
N LEU A 70 41.81 -6.08 16.87
CA LEU A 70 41.78 -6.05 15.41
C LEU A 70 40.46 -5.38 15.05
N ASN A 71 40.52 -4.06 14.94
CA ASN A 71 39.47 -3.29 14.31
C ASN A 71 39.43 -3.85 12.87
N MET A 72 38.58 -4.85 12.64
CA MET A 72 38.44 -5.45 11.31
C MET A 72 38.03 -4.30 10.41
N ALA A 73 38.93 -3.88 9.56
CA ALA A 73 38.68 -2.77 8.65
C ALA A 73 37.46 -3.15 7.78
N VAL A 74 36.38 -2.41 7.95
CA VAL A 74 35.15 -2.59 7.15
C VAL A 74 35.54 -2.58 5.68
N THR A 75 35.28 -3.68 4.98
CA THR A 75 35.61 -3.85 3.58
C THR A 75 34.59 -3.17 2.67
N THR A 76 35.03 -2.73 1.49
CA THR A 76 34.12 -2.18 0.49
C THR A 76 33.07 -3.20 0.01
N ALA A 77 33.39 -4.50 0.07
CA ALA A 77 32.48 -5.59 -0.26
C ALA A 77 31.32 -5.66 0.74
N GLN A 78 31.60 -5.63 2.04
CA GLN A 78 30.59 -5.62 3.10
C GLN A 78 29.69 -4.37 3.02
N ILE A 79 30.27 -3.20 2.71
CA ILE A 79 29.49 -1.96 2.52
C ILE A 79 28.53 -2.11 1.32
N LYS A 80 29.00 -2.71 0.23
CA LYS A 80 28.19 -2.93 -0.97
C LYS A 80 27.07 -3.92 -0.68
N GLU A 81 27.38 -5.05 -0.05
CA GLU A 81 26.42 -6.08 0.35
C GLU A 81 25.32 -5.51 1.25
N LEU A 82 25.70 -4.80 2.33
CA LEU A 82 24.74 -4.18 3.24
C LEU A 82 23.86 -3.13 2.54
N ARG A 83 24.45 -2.37 1.60
CA ARG A 83 23.72 -1.38 0.82
C ARG A 83 22.74 -2.04 -0.16
N GLU A 84 23.10 -3.14 -0.80
CA GLU A 84 22.21 -3.90 -1.69
C GLU A 84 21.06 -4.53 -0.90
N ALA A 85 21.34 -5.04 0.29
CA ALA A 85 20.32 -5.63 1.16
C ALA A 85 19.35 -4.60 1.78
N THR A 86 19.86 -3.41 2.18
CA THR A 86 19.07 -2.45 2.96
C THR A 86 18.64 -1.20 2.17
N GLY A 87 19.26 -0.93 1.03
CA GLY A 87 19.06 0.30 0.27
C GLY A 87 19.59 1.57 0.96
N ALA A 88 20.25 1.46 2.12
CA ALA A 88 20.73 2.59 2.90
C ALA A 88 21.91 3.33 2.22
N GLY A 89 22.18 4.57 2.64
CA GLY A 89 23.28 5.36 2.13
C GLY A 89 24.65 4.72 2.46
N MET A 90 25.62 4.82 1.53
CA MET A 90 26.95 4.23 1.68
C MET A 90 27.65 4.63 2.99
N MET A 91 27.49 5.89 3.42
CA MET A 91 28.09 6.40 4.67
C MET A 91 27.40 5.84 5.92
N ASP A 92 26.08 5.63 5.86
CA ASP A 92 25.33 5.01 6.95
C ASP A 92 25.73 3.54 7.08
N CYS A 93 25.81 2.80 5.97
CA CYS A 93 26.30 1.41 5.95
C CYS A 93 27.70 1.31 6.54
N LYS A 94 28.65 2.18 6.11
CA LYS A 94 30.01 2.18 6.63
C LYS A 94 30.07 2.45 8.15
N LYS A 95 29.29 3.42 8.64
CA LYS A 95 29.23 3.76 10.08
C LYS A 95 28.70 2.60 10.90
N VAL A 96 27.58 2.01 10.47
CA VAL A 96 26.96 0.92 11.22
C VAL A 96 27.81 -0.34 11.19
N LEU A 97 28.42 -0.69 10.04
CA LEU A 97 29.37 -1.80 9.98
C LEU A 97 30.57 -1.60 10.92
N ALA A 98 31.05 -0.37 11.07
CA ALA A 98 32.14 -0.08 12.01
C ALA A 98 31.68 -0.17 13.48
N GLU A 99 30.41 0.12 13.79
CA GLU A 99 29.81 -0.04 15.12
C GLU A 99 29.63 -1.52 15.52
N PHE A 100 29.45 -2.41 14.51
CA PHE A 100 29.19 -3.84 14.68
C PHE A 100 30.36 -4.72 14.17
N ASP A 101 31.59 -4.21 14.17
CA ASP A 101 32.81 -4.96 13.82
C ASP A 101 32.75 -5.71 12.48
N GLY A 102 31.97 -5.20 11.50
CA GLY A 102 31.81 -5.78 10.18
C GLY A 102 30.74 -6.87 10.07
N ASP A 103 29.95 -7.10 11.11
CA ASP A 103 28.79 -8.00 11.06
C ASP A 103 27.66 -7.37 10.22
N VAL A 104 27.40 -7.98 9.05
CA VAL A 104 26.42 -7.46 8.07
C VAL A 104 24.99 -7.65 8.57
N GLU A 105 24.68 -8.75 9.28
CA GLU A 105 23.31 -9.04 9.75
C GLU A 105 22.94 -8.10 10.91
N ALA A 106 23.81 -7.96 11.90
CA ALA A 106 23.60 -7.03 13.01
C ALA A 106 23.55 -5.57 12.52
N ALA A 107 24.37 -5.19 11.55
CA ALA A 107 24.35 -3.88 10.91
C ALA A 107 23.04 -3.63 10.14
N ALA A 108 22.47 -4.63 9.47
CA ALA A 108 21.21 -4.52 8.76
C ALA A 108 20.04 -4.30 9.74
N GLU A 109 20.02 -5.02 10.86
CA GLU A 109 19.01 -4.85 11.91
C GLU A 109 19.06 -3.44 12.53
N GLU A 110 20.25 -2.94 12.80
CA GLU A 110 20.44 -1.59 13.33
C GLU A 110 20.04 -0.50 12.32
N LEU A 111 20.33 -0.69 11.04
CA LEU A 111 19.88 0.22 9.98
C LEU A 111 18.35 0.23 9.87
N ARG A 112 17.69 -0.92 10.09
CA ARG A 112 16.23 -1.01 10.15
C ARG A 112 15.66 -0.18 11.30
N LYS A 113 16.21 -0.32 12.51
CA LYS A 113 15.83 0.49 13.70
C LYS A 113 16.06 1.99 13.45
N LYS A 114 17.22 2.36 12.90
CA LYS A 114 17.54 3.76 12.55
C LYS A 114 16.63 4.28 11.43
N GLY A 115 16.18 3.43 10.53
CA GLY A 115 15.21 3.74 9.48
C GLY A 115 13.85 4.16 10.03
N LEU A 116 13.30 3.39 10.96
CA LEU A 116 12.06 3.72 11.68
C LEU A 116 12.16 5.09 12.36
N ALA A 117 13.22 5.32 13.14
CA ALA A 117 13.45 6.61 13.82
C ALA A 117 13.62 7.80 12.86
N LYS A 118 14.16 7.57 11.65
CA LYS A 118 14.23 8.60 10.59
C LYS A 118 12.86 8.87 9.97
N ALA A 119 12.05 7.83 9.76
CA ALA A 119 10.71 7.95 9.23
C ALA A 119 9.81 8.76 10.19
N ASP A 120 9.86 8.47 11.49
CA ASP A 120 9.10 9.20 12.51
C ASP A 120 9.43 10.70 12.53
N LYS A 121 10.72 11.06 12.41
CA LYS A 121 11.15 12.46 12.36
C LYS A 121 10.63 13.22 11.14
N LYS A 122 10.32 12.49 10.04
CA LYS A 122 9.82 13.08 8.80
C LYS A 122 8.30 13.05 8.71
N ALA A 123 7.61 12.27 9.53
CA ALA A 123 6.17 12.08 9.50
C ALA A 123 5.37 13.40 9.60
N SER A 124 5.96 14.43 10.24
CA SER A 124 5.34 15.76 10.38
C SER A 124 5.43 16.64 9.12
N ARG A 125 6.20 16.24 8.09
CA ARG A 125 6.31 17.01 6.86
C ARG A 125 5.09 16.81 5.99
N VAL A 126 4.66 17.86 5.31
CA VAL A 126 3.51 17.83 4.40
C VAL A 126 3.83 16.96 3.18
N ALA A 127 3.09 15.89 2.99
CA ALA A 127 3.18 14.97 1.86
C ALA A 127 1.88 15.06 1.04
N ALA A 128 1.81 16.00 0.09
CA ALA A 128 0.60 16.29 -0.70
C ALA A 128 0.68 15.80 -2.15
N GLU A 129 1.84 15.31 -2.58
CA GLU A 129 2.03 14.58 -3.83
C GLU A 129 1.91 13.06 -3.59
N GLY A 130 1.95 12.25 -4.62
CA GLY A 130 1.86 10.80 -4.47
C GLY A 130 1.24 10.06 -5.65
N LYS A 131 0.78 8.84 -5.38
CA LYS A 131 0.19 7.93 -6.36
C LYS A 131 -1.01 7.19 -5.77
N ILE A 132 -1.99 6.90 -6.61
CA ILE A 132 -3.04 5.92 -6.32
C ILE A 132 -2.61 4.57 -6.92
N ALA A 133 -2.65 3.52 -6.12
CA ALA A 133 -2.47 2.14 -6.56
C ALA A 133 -3.79 1.36 -6.44
N VAL A 134 -3.95 0.35 -7.27
CA VAL A 134 -5.13 -0.52 -7.29
C VAL A 134 -4.71 -1.98 -7.23
N ALA A 135 -5.45 -2.78 -6.50
CA ALA A 135 -5.35 -4.24 -6.53
C ALA A 135 -6.73 -4.88 -6.35
N SER A 136 -6.87 -6.11 -6.84
CA SER A 136 -8.10 -6.88 -6.70
C SER A 136 -7.77 -8.27 -6.16
N SER A 137 -8.57 -8.76 -5.22
CA SER A 137 -8.45 -10.10 -4.65
C SER A 137 -9.84 -10.58 -4.23
N GLY A 138 -10.20 -11.83 -4.57
CA GLY A 138 -11.45 -12.46 -4.10
C GLY A 138 -12.74 -11.71 -4.50
N GLY A 139 -12.75 -10.99 -5.62
CA GLY A 139 -13.91 -10.17 -6.06
C GLY A 139 -14.00 -8.81 -5.36
N LYS A 140 -13.05 -8.47 -4.50
CA LYS A 140 -12.89 -7.15 -3.87
C LYS A 140 -11.81 -6.37 -4.60
N THR A 141 -12.07 -5.11 -4.90
CA THR A 141 -11.11 -4.18 -5.50
C THR A 141 -10.83 -3.04 -4.54
N VAL A 142 -9.56 -2.66 -4.43
CA VAL A 142 -9.07 -1.68 -3.46
C VAL A 142 -8.29 -0.58 -4.16
N LEU A 143 -8.48 0.66 -3.73
CA LEU A 143 -7.62 1.80 -4.04
C LEU A 143 -6.84 2.18 -2.80
N VAL A 144 -5.55 2.45 -2.96
CA VAL A 144 -4.67 2.93 -1.89
C VAL A 144 -4.03 4.25 -2.33
N GLU A 145 -4.16 5.27 -1.50
CA GLU A 145 -3.45 6.55 -1.66
C GLU A 145 -2.15 6.50 -0.88
N VAL A 146 -1.02 6.59 -1.60
CA VAL A 146 0.32 6.72 -1.01
C VAL A 146 0.85 8.10 -1.34
N ASN A 147 1.19 8.86 -0.30
CA ASN A 147 1.65 10.24 -0.42
C ASN A 147 3.16 10.36 -0.21
N CYS A 148 3.76 11.36 -0.87
CA CYS A 148 5.14 11.80 -0.73
C CYS A 148 5.23 13.34 -0.78
N GLU A 149 6.43 13.89 -0.55
CA GLU A 149 6.62 15.35 -0.53
C GLU A 149 6.65 15.93 -1.96
N THR A 150 7.28 15.24 -2.92
CA THR A 150 7.48 15.74 -4.29
C THR A 150 6.90 14.83 -5.37
N ASP A 151 6.61 15.42 -6.54
CA ASP A 151 6.17 14.69 -7.72
C ASP A 151 7.30 13.87 -8.37
N PHE A 152 8.56 14.17 -8.08
CA PHE A 152 9.71 13.38 -8.51
C PHE A 152 9.69 12.01 -7.84
N VAL A 153 9.48 11.96 -6.52
CA VAL A 153 9.36 10.71 -5.76
C VAL A 153 8.10 9.94 -6.17
N ALA A 154 6.99 10.62 -6.47
CA ALA A 154 5.79 9.96 -6.98
C ALA A 154 6.01 9.19 -8.29
N LYS A 155 7.06 9.51 -9.05
CA LYS A 155 7.47 8.85 -10.30
C LYS A 155 8.62 7.84 -10.10
N ASP A 156 9.20 7.75 -8.89
CA ASP A 156 10.28 6.81 -8.58
C ASP A 156 9.79 5.36 -8.60
N GLY A 157 10.58 4.45 -9.18
CA GLY A 157 10.22 3.05 -9.28
C GLY A 157 10.04 2.36 -7.94
N SER A 158 10.92 2.65 -6.96
CA SER A 158 10.83 2.05 -5.62
C SER A 158 9.59 2.54 -4.86
N PHE A 159 9.16 3.78 -5.10
CA PHE A 159 7.91 4.31 -4.55
C PHE A 159 6.68 3.65 -5.20
N ALA A 160 6.72 3.45 -6.53
CA ALA A 160 5.66 2.77 -7.25
C ALA A 160 5.51 1.31 -6.77
N ASP A 161 6.62 0.58 -6.63
CA ASP A 161 6.64 -0.80 -6.11
C ASP A 161 6.06 -0.88 -4.68
N PHE A 162 6.37 0.09 -3.83
CA PHE A 162 5.80 0.18 -2.49
C PHE A 162 4.28 0.41 -2.53
N ALA A 163 3.81 1.32 -3.37
CA ALA A 163 2.38 1.59 -3.52
C ALA A 163 1.61 0.35 -4.02
N ASP A 164 2.18 -0.38 -4.98
CA ASP A 164 1.58 -1.60 -5.53
C ASP A 164 1.58 -2.73 -4.49
N LYS A 165 2.62 -2.86 -3.67
CA LYS A 165 2.66 -3.78 -2.51
C LYS A 165 1.62 -3.42 -1.45
N ALA A 166 1.45 -2.13 -1.15
CA ALA A 166 0.43 -1.66 -0.21
C ALA A 166 -0.99 -1.99 -0.72
N ALA A 167 -1.25 -1.81 -2.03
CA ALA A 167 -2.52 -2.16 -2.63
C ALA A 167 -2.78 -3.67 -2.59
N ALA A 168 -1.78 -4.50 -2.91
CA ALA A 168 -1.88 -5.96 -2.83
C ALA A 168 -2.15 -6.45 -1.40
N ALA A 169 -1.51 -5.85 -0.39
CA ALA A 169 -1.76 -6.16 1.01
C ALA A 169 -3.19 -5.75 1.42
N ALA A 170 -3.63 -4.54 1.04
CA ALA A 170 -4.97 -4.03 1.34
C ALA A 170 -6.09 -4.88 0.71
N ALA A 171 -5.86 -5.45 -0.48
CA ALA A 171 -6.84 -6.32 -1.14
C ALA A 171 -7.14 -7.60 -0.34
N ASN A 172 -6.19 -8.07 0.46
CA ASN A 172 -6.32 -9.27 1.29
C ASN A 172 -6.70 -8.96 2.75
N LEU A 173 -6.89 -7.69 3.10
CA LEU A 173 -7.22 -7.26 4.46
C LEU A 173 -8.73 -7.12 4.62
N ASP A 174 -9.26 -7.56 5.77
CA ASP A 174 -10.64 -7.29 6.15
C ASP A 174 -10.73 -5.95 6.89
N GLY A 175 -11.54 -5.02 6.35
CA GLY A 175 -11.73 -3.68 6.90
C GLY A 175 -10.90 -2.59 6.22
N ASP A 176 -10.99 -1.36 6.77
CA ASP A 176 -10.43 -0.14 6.17
C ASP A 176 -9.39 0.56 7.09
N SER A 177 -8.82 -0.17 8.07
CA SER A 177 -7.83 0.39 8.99
C SER A 177 -6.45 0.46 8.35
N VAL A 178 -5.92 1.67 8.24
CA VAL A 178 -4.55 1.92 7.76
C VAL A 178 -3.51 1.31 8.72
N GLU A 179 -3.77 1.32 10.03
CA GLU A 179 -2.90 0.72 11.04
C GLU A 179 -2.77 -0.79 10.82
N ALA A 180 -3.89 -1.47 10.55
CA ALA A 180 -3.88 -2.89 10.24
C ALA A 180 -3.13 -3.18 8.93
N LEU A 181 -3.29 -2.32 7.92
CA LEU A 181 -2.55 -2.42 6.66
C LEU A 181 -1.04 -2.25 6.88
N MET A 182 -0.62 -1.28 7.68
CA MET A 182 0.81 -1.05 7.97
C MET A 182 1.44 -2.18 8.78
N ALA A 183 0.65 -2.91 9.57
CA ALA A 183 1.08 -4.11 10.29
C ALA A 183 1.09 -5.39 9.43
N ALA A 184 0.51 -5.36 8.23
CA ALA A 184 0.45 -6.51 7.35
C ALA A 184 1.84 -6.95 6.89
N SER A 185 2.04 -8.28 6.79
CA SER A 185 3.32 -8.85 6.34
C SER A 185 3.41 -8.82 4.81
N VAL A 186 4.49 -8.25 4.30
CA VAL A 186 4.82 -8.17 2.88
C VAL A 186 6.29 -8.58 2.71
N ASP A 187 6.57 -9.61 1.93
CA ASP A 187 7.92 -10.12 1.68
C ASP A 187 8.73 -10.44 2.96
N GLY A 188 8.05 -10.87 4.04
CA GLY A 188 8.71 -11.26 5.30
C GLY A 188 8.97 -10.09 6.27
N SER A 189 8.57 -8.86 5.93
CA SER A 189 8.63 -7.67 6.79
C SER A 189 7.23 -7.07 6.92
N THR A 190 7.01 -6.18 7.88
CA THR A 190 5.77 -5.40 7.91
C THR A 190 5.81 -4.30 6.85
N LEU A 191 4.62 -3.90 6.34
CA LEU A 191 4.53 -2.80 5.38
C LEU A 191 5.13 -1.50 5.97
N GLU A 192 5.01 -1.29 7.28
CA GLU A 192 5.63 -0.17 8.00
C GLU A 192 7.16 -0.20 7.92
N GLU A 193 7.78 -1.37 8.05
CA GLU A 193 9.23 -1.52 7.93
C GLU A 193 9.70 -1.25 6.50
N VAL A 194 8.94 -1.71 5.50
CA VAL A 194 9.23 -1.43 4.08
C VAL A 194 9.12 0.08 3.82
N ARG A 195 8.07 0.74 4.35
CA ARG A 195 7.89 2.20 4.28
C ARG A 195 9.08 2.95 4.90
N ALA A 196 9.45 2.58 6.11
CA ALA A 196 10.54 3.23 6.84
C ALA A 196 11.89 3.07 6.12
N GLY A 197 12.16 1.90 5.54
CA GLY A 197 13.31 1.66 4.69
C GLY A 197 13.32 2.57 3.46
N LEU A 198 12.16 2.74 2.82
CA LEU A 198 11.99 3.62 1.67
C LEU A 198 12.20 5.09 2.04
N VAL A 199 11.64 5.55 3.16
CA VAL A 199 11.87 6.91 3.71
C VAL A 199 13.35 7.15 4.02
N ALA A 200 14.05 6.14 4.56
CA ALA A 200 15.48 6.24 4.84
C ALA A 200 16.31 6.35 3.56
N LYS A 201 15.92 5.62 2.50
CA LYS A 201 16.57 5.59 1.19
C LYS A 201 16.35 6.88 0.41
N ILE A 202 15.11 7.31 0.25
CA ILE A 202 14.71 8.45 -0.59
C ILE A 202 14.94 9.77 0.13
N GLY A 203 14.65 9.81 1.44
CA GLY A 203 14.87 11.03 2.23
C GLY A 203 13.63 11.92 2.37
N GLU A 204 12.49 11.53 1.83
CA GLU A 204 11.20 12.23 1.95
C GLU A 204 10.24 11.51 2.91
N ASN A 205 9.22 12.24 3.39
CA ASN A 205 8.09 11.67 4.09
C ASN A 205 7.25 10.86 3.10
N ILE A 206 6.99 9.59 3.40
CA ILE A 206 6.14 8.70 2.62
C ILE A 206 5.10 8.11 3.56
N GLN A 207 3.83 8.18 3.19
CA GLN A 207 2.71 7.73 4.02
C GLN A 207 1.66 7.00 3.18
N VAL A 208 1.13 5.90 3.70
CA VAL A 208 -0.16 5.36 3.26
C VAL A 208 -1.23 6.17 3.98
N ARG A 209 -1.91 7.05 3.26
CA ARG A 209 -2.85 7.99 3.85
C ARG A 209 -4.22 7.38 4.12
N ARG A 210 -4.75 6.72 3.11
CA ARG A 210 -6.08 6.08 3.14
C ARG A 210 -6.17 5.02 2.07
N PHE A 211 -7.07 4.12 2.26
CA PHE A 211 -7.50 3.19 1.22
C PHE A 211 -9.01 2.98 1.30
N ALA A 212 -9.58 2.50 0.25
CA ALA A 212 -10.99 2.15 0.20
C ALA A 212 -11.19 0.90 -0.64
N SER A 213 -12.14 0.09 -0.28
CA SER A 213 -12.47 -1.15 -0.96
C SER A 213 -13.92 -1.18 -1.39
N ARG A 214 -14.17 -1.88 -2.51
CA ARG A 214 -15.51 -2.20 -2.98
C ARG A 214 -15.56 -3.61 -3.54
N GLY A 215 -16.76 -4.20 -3.53
CA GLY A 215 -17.00 -5.55 -4.02
C GLY A 215 -17.04 -6.59 -2.91
N GLY A 216 -17.18 -7.82 -3.30
CA GLY A 216 -17.53 -8.95 -2.45
C GLY A 216 -19.05 -9.20 -2.51
N GLY A 217 -19.49 -10.43 -2.34
CA GLY A 217 -20.91 -10.75 -2.28
C GLY A 217 -21.64 -10.88 -3.63
N GLY A 218 -20.90 -11.05 -4.75
CA GLY A 218 -21.54 -11.32 -6.05
C GLY A 218 -21.85 -10.07 -6.89
N THR A 219 -21.33 -8.92 -6.50
CA THR A 219 -21.41 -7.67 -7.25
C THR A 219 -20.29 -7.57 -8.28
N THR A 220 -20.45 -6.75 -9.31
CA THR A 220 -19.42 -6.44 -10.30
C THR A 220 -18.74 -5.13 -9.90
N THR A 221 -17.41 -5.16 -9.85
CA THR A 221 -16.60 -3.96 -9.57
C THR A 221 -15.66 -3.66 -10.73
N GLY A 222 -15.40 -2.38 -10.95
CA GLY A 222 -14.39 -1.91 -11.87
C GLY A 222 -13.64 -0.71 -11.30
N ALA A 223 -12.39 -0.58 -11.73
CA ALA A 223 -11.52 0.50 -11.30
C ALA A 223 -11.01 1.31 -12.49
N TYR A 224 -10.83 2.60 -12.28
CA TYR A 224 -10.14 3.46 -13.23
C TYR A 224 -9.15 4.36 -12.51
N ILE A 225 -7.93 4.45 -13.02
CA ILE A 225 -6.90 5.35 -12.50
C ILE A 225 -6.53 6.35 -13.57
N HIS A 226 -6.70 7.64 -13.28
CA HIS A 226 -6.32 8.73 -14.15
C HIS A 226 -4.97 9.30 -13.72
N MET A 227 -3.95 9.20 -14.59
CA MET A 227 -2.59 9.74 -14.39
C MET A 227 -1.96 9.37 -13.04
N ASN A 228 -2.31 8.25 -12.44
CA ASN A 228 -1.90 7.81 -11.10
C ASN A 228 -2.31 8.77 -9.96
N ARG A 229 -3.13 9.78 -10.24
CA ARG A 229 -3.52 10.83 -9.27
C ARG A 229 -4.97 10.77 -8.83
N ILE A 230 -5.85 10.23 -9.64
CA ILE A 230 -7.27 10.05 -9.33
C ILE A 230 -7.58 8.58 -9.53
N GLY A 231 -8.08 7.94 -8.50
CA GLY A 231 -8.60 6.57 -8.57
C GLY A 231 -10.09 6.56 -8.29
N VAL A 232 -10.81 5.74 -9.05
CA VAL A 232 -12.25 5.53 -8.87
C VAL A 232 -12.54 4.06 -8.86
N LEU A 233 -13.33 3.61 -7.88
CA LEU A 233 -13.98 2.31 -7.84
C LEU A 233 -15.46 2.51 -8.10
N VAL A 234 -16.04 1.66 -8.93
CA VAL A 234 -17.48 1.57 -9.16
C VAL A 234 -17.94 0.16 -8.84
N GLU A 235 -19.07 0.06 -8.18
CA GLU A 235 -19.71 -1.19 -7.83
C GLU A 235 -21.16 -1.18 -8.35
N ILE A 236 -21.52 -2.22 -9.12
CA ILE A 236 -22.86 -2.41 -9.66
C ILE A 236 -23.37 -3.81 -9.37
N GLU A 237 -24.66 -3.95 -9.30
CA GLU A 237 -25.35 -5.24 -9.34
C GLU A 237 -25.68 -5.58 -10.80
N GLY A 238 -25.21 -6.72 -11.29
CA GLY A 238 -25.31 -7.07 -12.70
C GLY A 238 -24.29 -6.32 -13.59
N GLY A 239 -24.45 -6.45 -14.93
CA GLY A 239 -23.55 -5.80 -15.88
C GLY A 239 -22.15 -6.41 -15.97
N SER A 240 -21.24 -5.70 -16.63
CA SER A 240 -19.87 -6.14 -16.86
C SER A 240 -18.84 -5.25 -16.16
N GLU A 241 -17.63 -5.78 -15.93
CA GLU A 241 -16.48 -5.03 -15.41
C GLU A 241 -16.09 -3.86 -16.34
N GLU A 242 -16.26 -4.04 -17.67
CA GLU A 242 -16.01 -2.97 -18.62
C GLU A 242 -16.98 -1.79 -18.42
N LEU A 243 -18.26 -2.08 -18.17
CA LEU A 243 -19.26 -1.05 -17.84
C LEU A 243 -18.87 -0.30 -16.55
N CYS A 244 -18.42 -1.02 -15.50
CA CYS A 244 -17.93 -0.39 -14.29
C CYS A 244 -16.74 0.54 -14.56
N THR A 245 -15.78 0.10 -15.35
CA THR A 245 -14.59 0.89 -15.72
C THR A 245 -14.97 2.13 -16.51
N ASP A 246 -15.93 2.02 -17.41
CA ASP A 246 -16.48 3.13 -18.20
C ASP A 246 -17.16 4.18 -17.31
N ILE A 247 -17.97 3.73 -16.36
CA ILE A 247 -18.60 4.60 -15.36
C ILE A 247 -17.55 5.20 -14.42
N ALA A 248 -16.53 4.45 -14.02
CA ALA A 248 -15.43 4.96 -13.21
C ALA A 248 -14.66 6.08 -13.92
N MET A 249 -14.46 5.97 -15.23
CA MET A 249 -13.89 7.02 -16.06
C MET A 249 -14.76 8.29 -16.06
N HIS A 250 -16.08 8.12 -16.18
CA HIS A 250 -17.04 9.22 -16.08
C HIS A 250 -16.96 9.90 -14.70
N VAL A 251 -16.95 9.14 -13.60
CA VAL A 251 -16.82 9.66 -12.23
C VAL A 251 -15.50 10.41 -12.03
N ALA A 252 -14.40 9.93 -12.60
CA ALA A 252 -13.11 10.61 -12.53
C ALA A 252 -13.16 11.99 -13.19
N ALA A 253 -13.90 12.14 -14.30
CA ALA A 253 -14.02 13.37 -15.06
C ALA A 253 -15.04 14.35 -14.47
N MET A 254 -16.23 13.85 -14.09
CA MET A 254 -17.37 14.70 -13.70
C MET A 254 -17.47 14.93 -12.19
N ASN A 255 -16.76 14.13 -11.37
CA ASN A 255 -16.72 14.24 -9.92
C ASN A 255 -18.11 14.40 -9.26
N PRO A 256 -19.05 13.46 -9.49
CA PRO A 256 -20.34 13.51 -8.81
C PRO A 256 -20.16 13.39 -7.29
N ALA A 257 -21.06 14.04 -6.53
CA ALA A 257 -21.03 13.97 -5.07
C ALA A 257 -21.72 12.70 -4.55
N TYR A 258 -22.78 12.24 -5.26
CA TYR A 258 -23.65 11.14 -4.82
C TYR A 258 -23.85 10.15 -5.96
N ALA A 259 -24.13 8.88 -5.62
CA ALA A 259 -24.41 7.87 -6.64
C ALA A 259 -25.83 8.04 -7.21
N THR A 260 -26.83 8.14 -6.33
CA THR A 260 -28.24 8.30 -6.68
C THR A 260 -28.84 9.51 -5.95
N LYS A 261 -30.08 9.86 -6.28
CA LYS A 261 -30.80 10.92 -5.56
C LYS A 261 -31.18 10.52 -4.13
N ASP A 262 -31.33 9.23 -3.90
CA ASP A 262 -31.69 8.68 -2.59
C ASP A 262 -30.51 8.72 -1.61
N ASP A 263 -29.29 8.83 -2.12
CA ASP A 263 -28.06 8.94 -1.32
C ASP A 263 -27.77 10.37 -0.84
N VAL A 264 -28.55 11.36 -1.31
CA VAL A 264 -28.39 12.76 -0.93
C VAL A 264 -28.95 12.98 0.46
N PRO A 265 -28.17 13.44 1.46
CA PRO A 265 -28.67 13.74 2.78
C PRO A 265 -29.79 14.79 2.73
N THR A 266 -30.84 14.57 3.49
CA THR A 266 -31.97 15.52 3.58
C THR A 266 -31.52 16.91 3.98
N GLU A 267 -30.53 16.98 4.87
CA GLU A 267 -29.92 18.25 5.31
C GLU A 267 -29.28 19.05 4.16
N ASP A 268 -28.65 18.39 3.20
CA ASP A 268 -28.03 19.04 2.05
C ASP A 268 -29.10 19.52 1.06
N ILE A 269 -30.17 18.76 0.89
CA ILE A 269 -31.34 19.17 0.08
C ILE A 269 -32.01 20.39 0.71
N GLU A 270 -32.18 20.42 2.03
CA GLU A 270 -32.80 21.54 2.74
C GLU A 270 -31.95 22.79 2.69
N LYS A 271 -30.64 22.68 2.93
CA LYS A 271 -29.69 23.81 2.79
C LYS A 271 -29.72 24.40 1.39
N GLU A 272 -29.65 23.55 0.37
CA GLU A 272 -29.70 24.03 -1.02
C GLU A 272 -31.04 24.70 -1.33
N ARG A 273 -32.15 24.13 -0.82
CA ARG A 273 -33.49 24.75 -0.97
C ARG A 273 -33.54 26.12 -0.31
N GLU A 274 -32.99 26.31 0.88
CA GLU A 274 -32.91 27.61 1.56
C GLU A 274 -32.12 28.61 0.75
N ILE A 275 -30.92 28.22 0.25
CA ILE A 275 -30.06 29.07 -0.60
C ILE A 275 -30.82 29.47 -1.87
N LEU A 276 -31.45 28.51 -2.56
CA LEU A 276 -32.20 28.77 -3.78
C LEU A 276 -33.43 29.66 -3.53
N THR A 277 -34.09 29.50 -2.39
CA THR A 277 -35.24 30.35 -1.99
C THR A 277 -34.78 31.76 -1.74
N ALA A 278 -33.69 31.97 -1.00
CA ALA A 278 -33.08 33.27 -0.77
C ALA A 278 -32.68 33.99 -2.08
N GLN A 279 -32.11 33.25 -3.03
CA GLN A 279 -31.73 33.81 -4.36
C GLN A 279 -32.89 34.28 -5.21
N VAL A 280 -34.11 33.75 -4.98
CA VAL A 280 -35.32 34.10 -5.78
C VAL A 280 -36.29 34.99 -5.01
N ALA A 281 -36.04 35.22 -3.72
CA ALA A 281 -36.93 36.07 -2.87
C ALA A 281 -37.16 37.48 -3.45
N ASP A 282 -36.08 38.11 -3.97
CA ASP A 282 -36.12 39.46 -4.51
C ASP A 282 -36.58 39.52 -5.97
N SER A 283 -37.04 38.41 -6.56
CA SER A 283 -37.43 38.38 -7.97
C SER A 283 -38.75 39.07 -8.30
N GLY A 284 -39.55 39.51 -7.28
CA GLY A 284 -40.81 40.17 -7.45
C GLY A 284 -41.94 39.31 -8.10
N LYS A 285 -41.74 37.95 -8.17
CA LYS A 285 -42.64 37.02 -8.80
C LYS A 285 -43.69 36.47 -7.77
N PRO A 286 -44.87 36.06 -8.24
CA PRO A 286 -45.83 35.38 -7.38
C PRO A 286 -45.24 34.14 -6.70
N GLU A 287 -45.67 33.84 -5.47
CA GLU A 287 -45.14 32.77 -4.62
C GLU A 287 -45.15 31.39 -5.31
N ASP A 288 -46.22 31.06 -6.05
CA ASP A 288 -46.33 29.80 -6.79
C ASP A 288 -45.29 29.67 -7.90
N ILE A 289 -44.87 30.79 -8.52
CA ILE A 289 -43.81 30.80 -9.54
C ILE A 289 -42.46 30.64 -8.85
N VAL A 290 -42.28 31.30 -7.70
CA VAL A 290 -41.03 31.16 -6.90
C VAL A 290 -40.85 29.70 -6.48
N LYS A 291 -41.87 29.03 -5.95
CA LYS A 291 -41.82 27.61 -5.59
C LYS A 291 -41.39 26.72 -6.77
N LYS A 292 -42.03 26.90 -7.94
CA LYS A 292 -41.66 26.14 -9.16
C LYS A 292 -40.23 26.40 -9.60
N MET A 293 -39.76 27.64 -9.46
CA MET A 293 -38.34 28.00 -9.79
C MET A 293 -37.38 27.32 -8.84
N VAL A 294 -37.66 27.30 -7.54
CA VAL A 294 -36.81 26.62 -6.53
C VAL A 294 -36.78 25.12 -6.81
N GLU A 295 -37.93 24.48 -7.04
CA GLU A 295 -37.96 23.05 -7.39
C GLU A 295 -37.24 22.73 -8.69
N GLY A 296 -37.39 23.57 -9.73
CA GLY A 296 -36.66 23.39 -11.00
C GLY A 296 -35.15 23.51 -10.83
N ARG A 297 -34.65 24.45 -10.00
CA ARG A 297 -33.23 24.60 -9.70
C ARG A 297 -32.71 23.47 -8.81
N LEU A 298 -33.51 23.03 -7.84
CA LEU A 298 -33.14 21.89 -6.99
C LEU A 298 -33.02 20.60 -7.81
N ASN A 299 -33.97 20.34 -8.73
CA ASN A 299 -33.85 19.24 -9.66
C ASN A 299 -32.61 19.31 -10.55
N LYS A 300 -32.23 20.51 -10.97
CA LYS A 300 -30.98 20.75 -11.72
C LYS A 300 -29.76 20.44 -10.86
N PHE A 301 -29.72 20.92 -9.62
CA PHE A 301 -28.67 20.61 -8.64
C PHE A 301 -28.53 19.09 -8.46
N LEU A 302 -29.63 18.36 -8.24
CA LEU A 302 -29.60 16.91 -8.12
C LEU A 302 -29.13 16.21 -9.39
N SER A 303 -29.48 16.73 -10.58
CA SER A 303 -29.06 16.14 -11.84
C SER A 303 -27.56 16.38 -12.14
N GLU A 304 -26.97 17.45 -11.62
CA GLU A 304 -25.57 17.76 -11.77
C GLU A 304 -24.68 17.01 -10.75
N ASN A 305 -25.21 16.75 -9.54
CA ASN A 305 -24.45 16.16 -8.46
C ASN A 305 -24.66 14.63 -8.29
N CYS A 306 -25.73 14.04 -8.85
CA CYS A 306 -26.00 12.61 -8.76
C CYS A 306 -25.53 11.89 -10.03
N LEU A 307 -24.63 10.91 -9.88
CA LEU A 307 -24.01 10.13 -10.96
C LEU A 307 -25.03 9.59 -11.95
N VAL A 308 -26.07 8.90 -11.49
CA VAL A 308 -27.07 8.28 -12.39
C VAL A 308 -27.86 9.30 -13.23
N SER A 309 -27.91 10.55 -12.78
CA SER A 309 -28.62 11.63 -13.46
C SER A 309 -27.77 12.42 -14.44
N GLN A 310 -26.42 12.29 -14.35
CA GLN A 310 -25.49 12.98 -15.22
C GLN A 310 -25.51 12.40 -16.65
N GLN A 311 -25.23 13.26 -17.64
CA GLN A 311 -25.04 12.83 -19.02
C GLN A 311 -23.72 12.06 -19.15
N TYR A 312 -23.77 10.87 -19.78
CA TYR A 312 -22.59 10.02 -19.91
C TYR A 312 -21.52 10.65 -20.82
N VAL A 313 -20.34 10.85 -20.26
CA VAL A 313 -19.28 11.68 -20.87
C VAL A 313 -18.78 11.17 -22.25
N LYS A 314 -18.81 9.85 -22.49
CA LYS A 314 -18.29 9.29 -23.77
C LYS A 314 -19.21 9.56 -24.95
N THR A 315 -20.52 9.49 -24.75
CA THR A 315 -21.48 9.58 -25.85
C THR A 315 -22.36 10.83 -25.78
N ASN A 316 -22.59 11.33 -24.56
CA ASN A 316 -23.39 12.53 -24.27
C ASN A 316 -24.84 12.51 -24.84
N ASP A 317 -25.33 11.32 -25.17
CA ASP A 317 -26.65 11.06 -25.75
C ASP A 317 -27.66 10.53 -24.72
N LYS A 318 -27.16 9.92 -23.65
CA LYS A 318 -27.94 9.30 -22.58
C LYS A 318 -27.34 9.57 -21.20
N THR A 319 -28.16 9.43 -20.16
CA THR A 319 -27.69 9.50 -18.78
C THR A 319 -27.01 8.20 -18.37
N VAL A 320 -26.17 8.27 -17.32
CA VAL A 320 -25.53 7.08 -16.72
C VAL A 320 -26.61 6.09 -16.24
N GLY A 321 -27.73 6.57 -15.69
CA GLY A 321 -28.84 5.71 -15.29
C GLY A 321 -29.43 4.91 -16.44
N LYS A 322 -29.66 5.56 -17.62
CA LYS A 322 -30.13 4.84 -18.81
C LYS A 322 -29.11 3.84 -19.34
N LEU A 323 -27.83 4.18 -19.26
CA LEU A 323 -26.74 3.26 -19.65
C LEU A 323 -26.76 2.01 -18.77
N LEU A 324 -26.94 2.17 -17.46
CA LEU A 324 -27.09 1.04 -16.54
C LEU A 324 -28.31 0.17 -16.84
N GLU A 325 -29.49 0.79 -17.03
CA GLU A 325 -30.74 0.08 -17.38
C GLU A 325 -30.59 -0.74 -18.67
N GLU A 326 -30.00 -0.18 -19.72
CA GLU A 326 -29.77 -0.85 -20.99
C GLU A 326 -28.86 -2.08 -20.86
N ASN A 327 -27.97 -2.09 -19.88
CA ASN A 327 -27.08 -3.20 -19.58
C ASN A 327 -27.59 -4.13 -18.46
N GLY A 328 -28.82 -3.94 -18.00
CA GLY A 328 -29.42 -4.74 -16.93
C GLY A 328 -28.66 -4.61 -15.60
N ALA A 329 -28.07 -3.47 -15.37
CA ALA A 329 -27.24 -3.19 -14.19
C ALA A 329 -27.89 -2.13 -13.29
N LYS A 330 -27.55 -2.20 -11.99
CA LYS A 330 -27.99 -1.22 -11.00
C LYS A 330 -26.77 -0.68 -10.25
N MET A 331 -26.71 0.63 -10.06
CA MET A 331 -25.68 1.28 -9.26
C MET A 331 -25.82 0.89 -7.79
N ILE A 332 -24.74 0.41 -7.18
CA ILE A 332 -24.62 0.21 -5.74
C ILE A 332 -23.90 1.42 -5.14
N GLY A 333 -22.77 1.81 -5.74
CA GLY A 333 -22.03 2.97 -5.28
C GLY A 333 -20.69 3.13 -5.99
N PHE A 334 -20.02 4.22 -5.67
CA PHE A 334 -18.66 4.48 -6.13
C PHE A 334 -17.80 5.05 -5.00
N THR A 335 -16.50 5.00 -5.19
CA THR A 335 -15.53 5.68 -4.34
C THR A 335 -14.50 6.36 -5.23
N ARG A 336 -14.27 7.64 -5.01
CA ARG A 336 -13.27 8.44 -5.71
C ARG A 336 -12.23 8.93 -4.71
N ILE A 337 -10.97 8.74 -5.03
CA ILE A 337 -9.83 9.23 -4.25
C ILE A 337 -8.93 10.05 -5.18
N ALA A 338 -8.61 11.27 -4.77
CA ALA A 338 -7.61 12.08 -5.46
C ALA A 338 -6.41 12.32 -4.54
N VAL A 339 -5.21 12.22 -5.10
CA VAL A 339 -3.94 12.41 -4.36
C VAL A 339 -3.91 13.80 -3.74
N GLY A 340 -3.66 13.85 -2.44
CA GLY A 340 -3.50 15.10 -1.69
C GLY A 340 -4.78 15.89 -1.47
N GLU A 341 -5.95 15.33 -1.79
CA GLU A 341 -7.23 15.99 -1.58
C GLU A 341 -7.44 16.32 -0.08
N GLY A 342 -7.77 17.58 0.22
CA GLY A 342 -7.94 18.07 1.59
C GLY A 342 -6.64 18.33 2.37
N ILE A 343 -5.46 18.20 1.75
CA ILE A 343 -4.18 18.59 2.35
C ILE A 343 -3.89 20.04 1.97
N GLU A 344 -3.77 20.90 2.97
CA GLU A 344 -3.33 22.29 2.73
C GLU A 344 -1.87 22.28 2.30
N LYS A 345 -1.62 22.63 1.06
CA LYS A 345 -0.27 22.90 0.57
C LYS A 345 0.16 24.25 1.12
N LYS A 346 1.31 24.33 1.78
CA LYS A 346 1.94 25.63 2.02
C LYS A 346 2.18 26.26 0.66
N VAL A 347 1.51 27.36 0.40
CA VAL A 347 1.83 28.19 -0.74
C VAL A 347 3.17 28.85 -0.39
N ASP A 348 4.26 28.30 -0.92
CA ASP A 348 5.55 28.97 -0.84
C ASP A 348 5.42 30.24 -1.67
N ASP A 349 5.20 31.34 -1.00
CA ASP A 349 5.27 32.66 -1.64
C ASP A 349 6.74 32.96 -1.93
N PHE A 350 7.22 32.35 -3.02
CA PHE A 350 8.59 32.51 -3.51
C PHE A 350 8.97 33.98 -3.66
N ALA A 351 8.02 34.83 -4.00
CA ALA A 351 8.25 36.28 -4.10
C ALA A 351 8.52 36.91 -2.71
N ALA A 352 7.76 36.49 -1.68
CA ALA A 352 7.99 36.92 -0.30
C ALA A 352 9.29 36.33 0.27
N GLU A 353 9.64 35.13 -0.05
CA GLU A 353 10.89 34.45 0.38
C GLU A 353 12.12 35.12 -0.23
N VAL A 354 12.11 35.39 -1.54
CA VAL A 354 13.14 36.18 -2.25
C VAL A 354 13.24 37.60 -1.71
N ALA A 355 12.11 38.26 -1.42
CA ALA A 355 12.11 39.59 -0.83
C ALA A 355 12.67 39.60 0.60
N ALA A 356 12.42 38.51 1.39
CA ALA A 356 12.99 38.33 2.72
C ALA A 356 14.51 38.10 2.66
N MET A 357 14.97 37.24 1.74
CA MET A 357 16.41 37.03 1.50
C MET A 357 17.13 38.30 1.04
N ALA A 358 16.51 39.09 0.16
CA ALA A 358 17.06 40.37 -0.30
C ALA A 358 17.14 41.42 0.80
N LYS A 359 16.26 41.37 1.81
CA LYS A 359 16.27 42.27 2.98
C LYS A 359 17.21 41.80 4.10
N GLY A 360 17.51 40.48 4.19
CA GLY A 360 18.36 39.89 5.22
C GLY A 360 19.84 39.93 4.94
N GLY A 361 20.28 40.44 3.81
CA GLY A 361 21.68 40.54 3.40
C GLY A 361 22.31 41.92 3.76
N LYS A 362 22.20 42.34 5.03
CA LYS A 362 22.99 43.44 5.58
C LYS A 362 23.68 43.00 6.85
#